data_49f3cba803444ff08476e4de02c11dea
#
_entry.id   49f3cba803444ff08476e4de02c11dea
#
_cell.length_a   1.000
_cell.length_b   1.000
_cell.length_c   1.000
_cell.angle_alpha   90.00
_cell.angle_beta   90.00
_cell.angle_gamma   90.00
#
_symmetry.space_group_name_H-M   'P 1'
#
loop_
_entity.id
_entity.type
_entity.pdbx_description
1 polymer ?
#
loop_
_entity_poly.entity_id
_entity_poly.type
_entity_poly.pdbx_seq_one_letter_code
_entity_poly.pdbx_strand_id
1 'polypeptide(L)'
;MQVTFHGVRGSVPVSGPAFQHFGGHTTCLNLKSKDMQVIIDAGSGFQNVQIAEDRPVLLMFSHFHHDHIQGLAFNGDLLRQDRDIFVSSALYPADKVKASLQTYFDGVYFPIDLINHKHQMRFVDFDELELAYSAETGWTVTSDITGDDVRVMEETPINTGAYLDGR
;
A
#
# COMPACT_ATOMS: atom_id res chain seq x y z
N MET A 1 16.12 -5.09 7.61
CA MET A 1 14.86 -5.07 6.85
C MET A 1 14.25 -6.45 6.87
N GLN A 2 12.95 -6.55 7.13
CA GLN A 2 12.17 -7.79 7.08
C GLN A 2 11.18 -7.71 5.93
N VAL A 3 11.03 -8.78 5.17
CA VAL A 3 10.04 -8.91 4.09
C VAL A 3 9.12 -10.06 4.46
N THR A 4 7.80 -9.79 4.49
CA THR A 4 6.78 -10.78 4.83
C THR A 4 5.73 -10.83 3.73
N PHE A 5 5.48 -12.01 3.21
CA PHE A 5 4.39 -12.26 2.26
C PHE A 5 3.15 -12.69 3.05
N HIS A 6 2.17 -11.80 3.15
CA HIS A 6 0.88 -12.09 3.80
C HIS A 6 -0.13 -12.72 2.84
N GLY A 7 0.08 -12.55 1.54
CA GLY A 7 -0.71 -13.17 0.49
C GLY A 7 0.05 -13.25 -0.83
N VAL A 8 -0.10 -14.37 -1.54
CA VAL A 8 0.60 -14.67 -2.80
C VAL A 8 -0.33 -15.24 -3.87
N ARG A 9 -1.64 -15.18 -3.66
CA ARG A 9 -2.63 -15.64 -4.66
C ARG A 9 -3.10 -14.48 -5.51
N GLY A 10 -3.33 -14.77 -6.78
CA GLY A 10 -4.03 -13.87 -7.69
C GLY A 10 -5.52 -14.19 -7.77
N SER A 11 -6.31 -13.21 -8.14
CA SER A 11 -7.74 -13.24 -8.44
C SER A 11 -8.66 -13.56 -7.26
N VAL A 12 -8.50 -14.69 -6.58
CA VAL A 12 -9.40 -15.10 -5.49
C VAL A 12 -8.63 -15.72 -4.32
N PRO A 13 -9.06 -15.47 -3.08
CA PRO A 13 -8.55 -16.23 -1.95
C PRO A 13 -9.04 -17.67 -2.05
N VAL A 14 -8.19 -18.61 -1.65
CA VAL A 14 -8.45 -20.04 -1.70
C VAL A 14 -8.21 -20.68 -0.34
N SER A 15 -8.80 -21.87 -0.12
CA SER A 15 -8.62 -22.64 1.12
C SER A 15 -8.49 -24.13 0.81
N GLY A 16 -8.03 -24.88 1.79
CA GLY A 16 -7.94 -26.33 1.72
C GLY A 16 -6.49 -26.87 1.75
N PRO A 17 -6.33 -28.19 1.82
CA PRO A 17 -5.02 -28.85 2.01
C PRO A 17 -3.98 -28.52 0.93
N ALA A 18 -4.42 -28.31 -0.31
CA ALA A 18 -3.53 -27.99 -1.44
C ALA A 18 -2.85 -26.60 -1.30
N PHE A 19 -3.37 -25.74 -0.44
CA PHE A 19 -2.89 -24.35 -0.32
C PHE A 19 -2.14 -24.08 0.99
N GLN A 20 -1.86 -25.10 1.79
CA GLN A 20 -1.24 -24.92 3.12
C GLN A 20 0.20 -24.41 3.04
N HIS A 21 0.93 -24.74 1.98
CA HIS A 21 2.35 -24.39 1.88
C HIS A 21 2.61 -22.90 1.72
N PHE A 22 1.86 -22.22 0.84
CA PHE A 22 2.00 -20.78 0.58
C PHE A 22 0.81 -19.96 1.07
N GLY A 23 -0.15 -20.58 1.76
CA GLY A 23 -1.38 -19.96 2.18
C GLY A 23 -2.37 -19.68 1.05
N GLY A 24 -3.53 -19.18 1.39
CA GLY A 24 -4.64 -18.94 0.47
C GLY A 24 -5.00 -17.47 0.26
N HIS A 25 -4.30 -16.55 0.89
CA HIS A 25 -4.60 -15.12 0.78
C HIS A 25 -4.09 -14.49 -0.52
N THR A 26 -4.84 -13.51 -1.03
CA THR A 26 -4.45 -12.71 -2.19
C THR A 26 -3.40 -11.67 -1.81
N THR A 27 -2.80 -11.08 -2.83
CA THR A 27 -1.55 -10.32 -2.78
C THR A 27 -1.48 -9.28 -1.65
N CYS A 28 -0.47 -9.46 -0.80
CA CYS A 28 -0.05 -8.46 0.17
C CYS A 28 1.38 -8.72 0.60
N LEU A 29 2.25 -7.75 0.36
CA LEU A 29 3.65 -7.77 0.73
C LEU A 29 3.92 -6.68 1.77
N ASN A 30 4.59 -7.03 2.87
CA ASN A 30 4.96 -6.10 3.93
C ASN A 30 6.49 -6.05 4.09
N LEU A 31 7.06 -4.88 3.88
CA LEU A 31 8.46 -4.59 4.09
C LEU A 31 8.59 -3.71 5.34
N LYS A 32 9.31 -4.18 6.33
CA LYS A 32 9.51 -3.47 7.61
C LYS A 32 10.98 -3.26 7.90
N SER A 33 11.36 -2.01 8.08
CA SER A 33 12.67 -1.61 8.60
C SER A 33 12.52 -0.99 9.99
N LYS A 34 13.63 -0.57 10.60
CA LYS A 34 13.57 0.21 11.84
C LYS A 34 12.95 1.59 11.63
N ASP A 35 13.01 2.13 10.42
CA ASP A 35 12.70 3.52 10.10
C ASP A 35 11.35 3.70 9.41
N MET A 36 10.88 2.69 8.65
CA MET A 36 9.62 2.76 7.89
C MET A 36 9.00 1.40 7.64
N GLN A 37 7.72 1.40 7.32
CA GLN A 37 6.97 0.25 6.82
C GLN A 37 6.41 0.56 5.44
N VAL A 38 6.64 -0.33 4.47
CA VAL A 38 6.02 -0.27 3.15
C VAL A 38 5.15 -1.50 2.96
N ILE A 39 3.90 -1.29 2.58
CA ILE A 39 2.95 -2.36 2.31
C ILE A 39 2.58 -2.25 0.83
N ILE A 40 2.75 -3.32 0.08
CA ILE A 40 2.41 -3.36 -1.34
C ILE A 40 1.20 -4.26 -1.51
N ASP A 41 0.14 -3.67 -2.02
CA ASP A 41 -1.21 -4.21 -2.17
C ASP A 41 -1.87 -4.61 -0.84
N ALA A 42 -3.18 -4.50 -0.82
CA ALA A 42 -4.03 -4.83 0.31
C ALA A 42 -5.08 -5.90 -0.05
N GLY A 43 -4.63 -6.98 -0.68
CA GLY A 43 -5.46 -8.16 -0.89
C GLY A 43 -5.88 -8.80 0.44
N SER A 44 -6.53 -9.96 0.40
CA SER A 44 -7.05 -10.58 1.62
C SER A 44 -5.97 -10.88 2.67
N GLY A 45 -4.69 -10.95 2.27
CA GLY A 45 -3.56 -11.09 3.19
C GLY A 45 -3.33 -9.87 4.09
N PHE A 46 -3.79 -8.68 3.69
CA PHE A 46 -3.63 -7.44 4.44
C PHE A 46 -4.29 -7.49 5.83
N GLN A 47 -5.34 -8.28 6.02
CA GLN A 47 -5.97 -8.49 7.34
C GLN A 47 -4.99 -8.95 8.42
N ASN A 48 -3.88 -9.58 8.04
CA ASN A 48 -2.85 -10.11 8.95
C ASN A 48 -1.66 -9.14 9.14
N VAL A 49 -1.66 -7.99 8.47
CA VAL A 49 -0.59 -7.00 8.61
C VAL A 49 -0.78 -6.23 9.90
N GLN A 50 0.25 -6.22 10.73
CA GLN A 50 0.35 -5.30 11.85
C GLN A 50 0.93 -3.98 11.34
N ILE A 51 0.14 -2.92 11.42
CA ILE A 51 0.53 -1.59 10.99
C ILE A 51 1.39 -0.94 12.08
N ALA A 52 2.58 -0.47 11.71
CA ALA A 52 3.52 0.12 12.66
C ALA A 52 2.98 1.42 13.27
N GLU A 53 3.21 1.64 14.57
CA GLU A 53 2.77 2.83 15.30
C GLU A 53 3.86 3.89 15.45
N ASP A 54 5.09 3.48 15.32
CA ASP A 54 6.30 4.23 15.69
C ASP A 54 7.10 4.73 14.49
N ARG A 55 6.57 4.56 13.29
CA ARG A 55 7.28 4.93 12.05
C ARG A 55 6.30 5.24 10.92
N PRO A 56 6.74 5.96 9.87
CA PRO A 56 5.95 6.20 8.67
C PRO A 56 5.49 4.88 8.02
N VAL A 57 4.25 4.87 7.54
CA VAL A 57 3.66 3.75 6.80
C VAL A 57 3.26 4.21 5.41
N LEU A 58 3.76 3.52 4.40
CA LEU A 58 3.40 3.73 3.01
C LEU A 58 2.64 2.50 2.49
N LEU A 59 1.39 2.70 2.09
CA LEU A 59 0.56 1.72 1.41
C LEU A 59 0.54 2.01 -0.08
N MET A 60 1.14 1.13 -0.85
CA MET A 60 1.27 1.25 -2.30
C MET A 60 0.38 0.24 -3.01
N PHE A 61 -0.35 0.71 -4.02
CA PHE A 61 -1.15 -0.17 -4.88
C PHE A 61 -0.49 -0.36 -6.24
N SER A 62 -0.28 -1.63 -6.59
CA SER A 62 0.10 -1.98 -7.96
C SER A 62 -1.04 -1.62 -8.94
N HIS A 63 -2.27 -1.97 -8.58
CA HIS A 63 -3.51 -1.63 -9.28
C HIS A 63 -4.73 -1.90 -8.40
N PHE A 64 -5.96 -1.60 -8.89
CA PHE A 64 -7.19 -1.65 -8.09
C PHE A 64 -8.11 -2.82 -8.42
N HIS A 65 -7.61 -3.95 -8.90
CA HIS A 65 -8.43 -5.16 -8.94
C HIS A 65 -8.81 -5.59 -7.53
N HIS A 66 -9.96 -6.24 -7.43
CA HIS A 66 -10.55 -6.59 -6.13
C HIS A 66 -9.62 -7.37 -5.21
N ASP A 67 -8.87 -8.31 -5.76
CA ASP A 67 -7.90 -9.13 -5.02
C ASP A 67 -6.68 -8.36 -4.49
N HIS A 68 -6.50 -7.10 -4.88
CA HIS A 68 -5.45 -6.20 -4.38
C HIS A 68 -5.95 -5.16 -3.38
N ILE A 69 -7.27 -5.02 -3.17
CA ILE A 69 -7.84 -4.00 -2.28
C ILE A 69 -8.79 -4.56 -1.22
N GLN A 70 -9.31 -5.77 -1.39
CA GLN A 70 -10.38 -6.33 -0.55
C GLN A 70 -10.01 -6.44 0.95
N GLY A 71 -8.74 -6.57 1.27
CA GLY A 71 -8.28 -6.70 2.66
C GLY A 71 -8.31 -5.41 3.47
N LEU A 72 -8.41 -4.25 2.82
CA LEU A 72 -8.51 -2.95 3.51
C LEU A 72 -9.64 -2.93 4.54
N ALA A 73 -10.78 -3.47 4.17
CA ALA A 73 -11.97 -3.53 5.01
C ALA A 73 -11.82 -4.41 6.27
N PHE A 74 -10.85 -5.30 6.27
CA PHE A 74 -10.72 -6.34 7.30
C PHE A 74 -9.48 -6.22 8.17
N ASN A 75 -8.67 -5.19 7.97
CA ASN A 75 -7.49 -4.95 8.81
C ASN A 75 -7.90 -4.19 10.08
N GLY A 76 -7.83 -4.89 11.22
CA GLY A 76 -8.22 -4.31 12.51
C GLY A 76 -7.35 -3.14 12.96
N ASP A 77 -6.07 -3.11 12.60
CA ASP A 77 -5.17 -2.01 12.94
C ASP A 77 -5.51 -0.76 12.13
N LEU A 78 -5.78 -0.93 10.82
CA LEU A 78 -6.23 0.17 9.99
C LEU A 78 -7.52 0.81 10.51
N LEU A 79 -8.46 0.00 10.98
CA LEU A 79 -9.76 0.47 11.45
C LEU A 79 -9.71 1.13 12.84
N ARG A 80 -8.76 0.74 13.69
CA ARG A 80 -8.71 1.20 15.10
C ARG A 80 -7.76 2.37 15.34
N GLN A 81 -6.73 2.49 14.52
CA GLN A 81 -5.63 3.40 14.83
C GLN A 81 -5.74 4.70 14.05
N ASP A 82 -5.59 5.81 14.78
CA ASP A 82 -5.47 7.14 14.23
C ASP A 82 -4.00 7.45 13.94
N ARG A 83 -3.56 7.22 12.71
CA ARG A 83 -2.21 7.53 12.27
C ARG A 83 -2.17 7.94 10.81
N ASP A 84 -1.16 8.67 10.46
CA ASP A 84 -0.88 9.04 9.07
C ASP A 84 -0.40 7.81 8.30
N ILE A 85 -1.11 7.47 7.23
CA ILE A 85 -0.72 6.45 6.25
C ILE A 85 -0.66 7.14 4.90
N PHE A 86 0.51 7.11 4.28
CA PHE A 86 0.66 7.55 2.90
C PHE A 86 0.12 6.48 1.97
N VAL A 87 -0.69 6.90 1.02
CA VAL A 87 -1.33 6.00 0.05
C VAL A 87 -0.98 6.45 -1.35
N SER A 88 -0.43 5.56 -2.15
CA SER A 88 0.04 5.88 -3.50
C SER A 88 -0.15 4.72 -4.47
N SER A 89 -0.01 5.00 -5.77
CA SER A 89 0.06 4.01 -6.83
C SER A 89 0.96 4.51 -7.95
N ALA A 90 1.81 3.63 -8.47
CA ALA A 90 2.66 3.94 -9.61
C ALA A 90 1.88 4.06 -10.95
N LEU A 91 0.62 3.62 -10.99
CA LEU A 91 -0.19 3.61 -12.23
C LEU A 91 -1.25 4.72 -12.27
N TYR A 92 -1.59 5.31 -11.13
CA TYR A 92 -2.69 6.26 -11.03
C TYR A 92 -2.34 7.43 -10.14
N PRO A 93 -2.74 8.66 -10.53
CA PRO A 93 -2.56 9.84 -9.69
C PRO A 93 -3.38 9.74 -8.39
N ALA A 94 -2.97 10.49 -7.40
CA ALA A 94 -3.50 10.47 -6.04
C ALA A 94 -5.02 10.66 -5.95
N ASP A 95 -5.55 11.58 -6.74
CA ASP A 95 -6.99 11.86 -6.82
C ASP A 95 -7.79 10.66 -7.35
N LYS A 96 -7.26 9.96 -8.35
CA LYS A 96 -7.87 8.75 -8.89
C LYS A 96 -7.76 7.58 -7.91
N VAL A 97 -6.64 7.45 -7.22
CA VAL A 97 -6.46 6.46 -6.13
C VAL A 97 -7.54 6.66 -5.07
N LYS A 98 -7.68 7.90 -4.59
CA LYS A 98 -8.69 8.27 -3.60
C LYS A 98 -10.10 7.98 -4.08
N ALA A 99 -10.46 8.43 -5.29
CA ALA A 99 -11.79 8.22 -5.85
C ALA A 99 -12.14 6.73 -6.04
N SER A 100 -11.18 5.91 -6.48
CA SER A 100 -11.37 4.47 -6.64
C SER A 100 -11.65 3.78 -5.30
N LEU A 101 -10.89 4.11 -4.26
CA LEU A 101 -11.10 3.56 -2.93
C LEU A 101 -12.39 4.08 -2.30
N GLN A 102 -12.75 5.36 -2.49
CA GLN A 102 -14.02 5.91 -2.03
C GLN A 102 -15.21 5.17 -2.64
N THR A 103 -15.18 4.90 -3.95
CA THR A 103 -16.26 4.17 -4.61
C THR A 103 -16.44 2.76 -4.04
N TYR A 104 -15.36 2.11 -3.66
CA TYR A 104 -15.41 0.76 -3.10
C TYR A 104 -15.83 0.74 -1.62
N PHE A 105 -15.48 1.78 -0.86
CA PHE A 105 -15.71 1.88 0.59
C PHE A 105 -16.63 3.05 0.96
N ASP A 106 -17.69 3.27 0.21
CA ASP A 106 -18.64 4.38 0.36
C ASP A 106 -19.84 4.07 1.28
N GLY A 107 -19.83 2.95 1.96
CA GLY A 107 -20.94 2.50 2.79
C GLY A 107 -21.96 1.64 2.05
N VAL A 108 -21.92 1.57 0.71
CA VAL A 108 -22.81 0.71 -0.09
C VAL A 108 -22.30 -0.72 -0.17
N TYR A 109 -21.05 -0.89 -0.58
CA TYR A 109 -20.41 -2.21 -0.71
C TYR A 109 -19.75 -2.67 0.59
N PHE A 110 -19.43 -1.74 1.45
CA PHE A 110 -18.87 -2.00 2.75
C PHE A 110 -19.45 -1.01 3.77
N PRO A 111 -19.85 -1.47 4.98
CA PRO A 111 -20.66 -0.66 5.92
C PRO A 111 -19.90 0.53 6.55
N ILE A 112 -18.64 0.67 6.30
CA ILE A 112 -17.81 1.78 6.80
C ILE A 112 -17.28 2.56 5.61
N ASP A 113 -17.50 3.87 5.61
CA ASP A 113 -16.81 4.81 4.72
C ASP A 113 -15.38 4.99 5.22
N LEU A 114 -14.51 4.08 4.80
CA LEU A 114 -13.14 3.99 5.28
C LEU A 114 -12.35 5.29 5.01
N ILE A 115 -12.57 5.89 3.86
CA ILE A 115 -11.76 7.03 3.39
C ILE A 115 -12.14 8.31 4.12
N ASN A 116 -13.44 8.54 4.34
CA ASN A 116 -13.90 9.71 5.06
C ASN A 116 -13.83 9.54 6.59
N HIS A 117 -13.84 8.30 7.08
CA HIS A 117 -13.72 8.01 8.51
C HIS A 117 -12.27 8.13 9.02
N LYS A 118 -11.30 7.92 8.11
CA LYS A 118 -9.86 8.00 8.43
C LYS A 118 -9.26 9.27 7.84
N HIS A 119 -9.32 10.35 8.61
CA HIS A 119 -8.74 11.66 8.26
C HIS A 119 -7.23 11.65 7.99
N GLN A 120 -6.59 10.49 8.14
CA GLN A 120 -5.14 10.35 8.15
C GLN A 120 -4.59 9.54 6.98
N MET A 121 -5.44 9.12 6.04
CA MET A 121 -4.96 8.63 4.75
C MET A 121 -4.56 9.81 3.88
N ARG A 122 -3.26 9.97 3.68
CA ARG A 122 -2.65 10.98 2.81
C ARG A 122 -2.43 10.37 1.44
N PHE A 123 -3.24 10.78 0.47
CA PHE A 123 -3.09 10.36 -0.92
C PHE A 123 -2.06 11.24 -1.60
N VAL A 124 -1.01 10.62 -2.13
CA VAL A 124 0.15 11.31 -2.73
C VAL A 124 0.47 10.68 -4.08
N ASP A 125 0.86 11.50 -5.04
CA ASP A 125 1.34 11.03 -6.32
C ASP A 125 2.67 10.30 -6.16
N PHE A 126 2.87 9.25 -6.92
CA PHE A 126 4.06 8.40 -6.76
C PHE A 126 5.35 9.14 -7.10
N ASP A 127 5.31 10.02 -8.07
CA ASP A 127 6.42 10.88 -8.50
C ASP A 127 6.69 12.05 -7.53
N GLU A 128 5.75 12.36 -6.64
CA GLU A 128 5.91 13.33 -5.55
C GLU A 128 6.34 12.69 -4.23
N LEU A 129 6.45 11.36 -4.18
CA LEU A 129 6.93 10.64 -3.00
C LEU A 129 8.44 10.76 -2.89
N GLU A 130 8.89 11.49 -1.90
CA GLU A 130 10.29 11.53 -1.52
C GLU A 130 10.56 10.58 -0.36
N LEU A 131 11.54 9.70 -0.56
CA LEU A 131 12.12 8.89 0.49
C LEU A 131 13.48 9.49 0.86
N ALA A 132 13.51 10.25 1.95
CA ALA A 132 14.74 10.83 2.45
C ALA A 132 15.34 9.96 3.55
N TYR A 133 16.65 9.78 3.52
CA TYR A 133 17.39 9.11 4.57
C TYR A 133 18.36 10.09 5.24
N SER A 134 18.27 10.20 6.56
CA SER A 134 19.31 10.86 7.34
C SER A 134 19.87 9.92 8.42
N ALA A 135 21.12 10.13 8.81
CA ALA A 135 21.73 9.34 9.87
C ALA A 135 21.08 9.59 11.25
N GLU A 136 20.42 10.73 11.41
CA GLU A 136 19.77 11.14 12.66
C GLU A 136 18.32 10.65 12.75
N THR A 137 17.55 10.78 11.65
CA THR A 137 16.11 10.50 11.63
C THR A 137 15.75 9.17 10.95
N GLY A 138 16.71 8.53 10.25
CA GLY A 138 16.42 7.36 9.42
C GLY A 138 15.68 7.73 8.14
N TRP A 139 14.88 6.79 7.64
CA TRP A 139 14.03 7.02 6.47
C TRP A 139 12.79 7.83 6.83
N THR A 140 12.53 8.86 6.07
CA THR A 140 11.30 9.67 6.14
C THR A 140 10.59 9.63 4.80
N VAL A 141 9.25 9.72 4.85
CA VAL A 141 8.40 9.88 3.67
C VAL A 141 7.89 11.31 3.69
N THR A 142 8.10 12.04 2.63
CA THR A 142 7.59 13.40 2.48
C THR A 142 6.90 13.54 1.14
N SER A 143 5.89 14.38 1.08
CA SER A 143 5.17 14.77 -0.13
C SER A 143 5.37 16.25 -0.47
N ASP A 144 6.16 16.98 0.31
CA ASP A 144 6.43 18.39 0.08
C ASP A 144 7.85 18.56 -0.45
N ILE A 145 7.97 18.73 -1.76
CA ILE A 145 9.20 19.20 -2.40
C ILE A 145 9.29 20.72 -2.18
N THR A 146 9.71 21.13 -1.02
CA THR A 146 10.10 22.52 -0.78
C THR A 146 11.56 22.55 -0.32
N GLY A 147 12.47 22.76 -1.29
CA GLY A 147 13.80 23.27 -1.01
C GLY A 147 14.97 22.33 -1.27
N ASP A 148 15.84 22.78 -1.93
CA ASP A 148 17.31 22.78 -2.22
C ASP A 148 18.19 21.53 -1.95
N ASP A 149 17.69 20.39 -1.48
CA ASP A 149 18.52 19.22 -1.18
C ASP A 149 18.07 17.91 -1.86
N VAL A 150 17.55 17.99 -3.07
CA VAL A 150 17.20 16.78 -3.85
C VAL A 150 18.45 16.23 -4.54
N ARG A 151 19.03 15.17 -4.01
CA ARG A 151 19.86 14.26 -4.82
C ARG A 151 18.94 13.31 -5.56
N VAL A 152 18.65 13.65 -6.81
CA VAL A 152 17.99 12.75 -7.76
C VAL A 152 18.85 11.49 -7.90
N MET A 153 18.36 10.35 -7.44
CA MET A 153 18.93 9.07 -7.85
C MET A 153 18.60 8.91 -9.33
N GLU A 154 19.62 8.72 -10.16
CA GLU A 154 19.46 8.55 -11.62
C GLU A 154 18.37 7.51 -11.90
N GLU A 155 17.40 7.91 -12.72
CA GLU A 155 16.31 7.08 -13.19
C GLU A 155 16.87 5.84 -13.90
N THR A 156 16.73 4.69 -13.28
CA THR A 156 16.76 3.44 -14.04
C THR A 156 15.36 3.27 -14.63
N PRO A 157 15.18 3.36 -15.95
CA PRO A 157 13.85 3.26 -16.53
C PRO A 157 13.28 1.89 -16.23
N ILE A 158 12.19 1.85 -15.44
CA ILE A 158 11.37 0.65 -15.27
C ILE A 158 10.75 0.38 -16.64
N ASN A 159 11.21 -0.67 -17.29
CA ASN A 159 10.68 -1.09 -18.59
C ASN A 159 9.24 -1.61 -18.40
N THR A 160 8.27 -0.73 -18.53
CA THR A 160 6.83 -1.03 -18.44
C THR A 160 6.29 -1.73 -19.69
N GLY A 161 7.14 -2.03 -20.68
CA GLY A 161 6.74 -2.58 -21.98
C GLY A 161 6.38 -4.07 -22.04
N ALA A 162 6.50 -4.82 -20.94
CA ALA A 162 6.38 -6.29 -20.99
C ALA A 162 5.01 -6.87 -20.64
N TYR A 163 4.01 -6.05 -20.28
CA TYR A 163 2.73 -6.56 -19.77
C TYR A 163 1.49 -6.25 -20.64
N LEU A 164 1.65 -5.66 -21.82
CA LEU A 164 0.50 -5.34 -22.68
C LEU A 164 0.29 -6.29 -23.87
N ASP A 165 1.08 -7.34 -24.04
CA ASP A 165 0.96 -8.31 -25.13
C ASP A 165 0.69 -9.76 -24.69
N GLY A 166 -0.03 -9.95 -23.62
CA GLY A 166 -0.53 -11.26 -23.18
C GLY A 166 -1.91 -11.55 -23.76
N ARG A 167 -1.99 -12.16 -24.95
CA ARG A 167 -3.18 -12.89 -25.42
C ARG A 167 -3.30 -14.21 -24.69
#